data_36142959dc3136296ccacc4342d11900
#
_entry.id   36142959dc3136296ccacc4342d11900
#
_cell.length_a   1.000
_cell.length_b   1.000
_cell.length_c   1.000
_cell.angle_alpha   90.00
_cell.angle_beta   90.00
_cell.angle_gamma   90.00
#
_symmetry.space_group_name_H-M   'P 1'
#
loop_
_entity.id
_entity.type
_entity.pdbx_description
1 polymer ?
#
loop_
_entity_poly.entity_id
_entity_poly.type
_entity_poly.pdbx_seq_one_letter_code
_entity_poly.pdbx_strand_id
1 'polypeptide(L)'
;MSKKNWTQAAATAVLTSALVAGWAIIPTGAALAQSSSALVRGLPDFTELVEKVGPSVVNIRTLEKARANTPAPGGADDEMQEFFRRFFGVPMPNAPRQAPRPNRPAPEAQPRGVGSGFILSADGFIMTNAHVVDGADEVLVTLPDKREFKARIVGADKRTDVAVVKIEATGLPAVKVGDVSRLRVGEWVMAIGSPFGLDNTVTAGIVSAKQRDTGDFLPFIQTDVAINPGNSGGPLINMRGEVVGINSQIYSRSGGFMGISFAIPMDEATRVSDQLRANGRVSRGRIGVQIAPVTKDVAESIGLGKAQGVLVRGVEEGSPAEKAGVEAGDIILRFDGKAIEKPADLPRAVGNTKPGNRVTLTVFRRGSNRDLSVTVAEVEPEKTAAALPDKKAPPATVAHLGLTLSDLTDEQRKEARVRSGVRVDAAVDAAARAGVREGDLILAIANAEVASVQSFEALVARLDKTKPVSLLIRRGNAADFVTIRPAP
;
A
#
# COMPACT_ATOMS: atom_id res chain seq x y z
N MET A 1 -66.80 43.35 3.58
CA MET A 1 -67.50 44.49 2.96
C MET A 1 -66.89 44.69 1.60
N SER A 2 -67.65 44.40 0.63
CA SER A 2 -68.42 45.16 -0.37
C SER A 2 -67.59 45.47 -1.59
N LYS A 3 -67.81 44.71 -2.69
CA LYS A 3 -68.68 45.05 -3.83
C LYS A 3 -68.03 46.09 -4.73
N LYS A 4 -68.06 46.07 -6.03
CA LYS A 4 -68.95 45.59 -7.10
C LYS A 4 -68.36 46.08 -8.43
N ASN A 5 -68.30 45.33 -9.45
CA ASN A 5 -69.19 45.27 -10.63
C ASN A 5 -68.87 46.19 -11.79
N TRP A 6 -68.85 45.58 -12.98
CA TRP A 6 -69.60 45.85 -14.22
C TRP A 6 -69.20 47.08 -15.06
N THR A 7 -69.21 47.11 -16.37
CA THR A 7 -69.90 46.45 -17.50
C THR A 7 -69.24 46.83 -18.81
N GLN A 8 -69.15 45.90 -19.74
CA GLN A 8 -69.69 45.90 -21.08
C GLN A 8 -69.81 47.24 -21.86
N ALA A 9 -69.33 47.23 -23.10
CA ALA A 9 -70.21 47.33 -24.26
C ALA A 9 -69.39 47.26 -25.58
N ALA A 10 -69.97 46.56 -26.49
CA ALA A 10 -69.61 46.35 -27.85
C ALA A 10 -69.88 47.56 -28.73
N ALA A 11 -69.24 47.70 -29.88
CA ALA A 11 -69.83 48.24 -31.09
C ALA A 11 -69.02 47.82 -32.32
N THR A 12 -69.76 47.23 -33.20
CA THR A 12 -69.48 46.75 -34.57
C THR A 12 -69.45 47.96 -35.56
N ALA A 13 -68.59 47.88 -36.60
CA ALA A 13 -68.80 48.40 -37.95
C ALA A 13 -67.70 48.02 -38.89
N VAL A 14 -67.91 47.33 -39.79
CA VAL A 14 -68.06 46.89 -41.17
C VAL A 14 -67.49 47.87 -42.21
N LEU A 15 -66.89 47.25 -43.31
CA LEU A 15 -66.63 47.71 -44.69
C LEU A 15 -65.28 48.42 -44.89
N THR A 16 -64.47 48.13 -45.92
CA THR A 16 -64.53 47.50 -47.26
C THR A 16 -63.12 47.41 -47.85
N SER A 17 -62.84 46.34 -48.55
CA SER A 17 -62.00 46.10 -49.70
C SER A 17 -61.00 47.14 -50.20
N ALA A 18 -59.71 46.71 -50.28
CA ALA A 18 -58.85 46.96 -51.45
C ALA A 18 -57.79 45.93 -51.56
N LEU A 19 -57.82 45.14 -52.60
CA LEU A 19 -56.74 44.21 -53.05
C LEU A 19 -55.51 45.03 -53.48
N VAL A 20 -54.39 44.79 -52.84
CA VAL A 20 -53.09 45.01 -53.47
C VAL A 20 -52.19 43.76 -53.22
N ALA A 21 -51.95 43.04 -54.29
CA ALA A 21 -51.02 41.93 -54.30
C ALA A 21 -49.61 42.44 -54.07
N GLY A 22 -49.15 42.28 -52.88
CA GLY A 22 -47.73 42.46 -52.55
C GLY A 22 -47.16 41.08 -52.11
N TRP A 23 -46.34 40.49 -53.00
CA TRP A 23 -45.54 39.34 -52.65
C TRP A 23 -44.55 39.72 -51.52
N ALA A 24 -44.91 39.46 -50.29
CA ALA A 24 -43.95 39.48 -49.18
C ALA A 24 -43.13 38.19 -49.26
N ILE A 25 -41.90 38.32 -49.72
CA ILE A 25 -40.87 37.32 -49.57
C ILE A 25 -40.65 37.14 -48.04
N ILE A 26 -41.21 36.09 -47.49
CA ILE A 26 -40.87 35.64 -46.15
C ILE A 26 -39.47 35.03 -46.29
N PRO A 27 -38.42 35.61 -45.66
CA PRO A 27 -37.18 34.88 -45.53
C PRO A 27 -37.49 33.70 -44.65
N THR A 28 -37.56 32.51 -45.21
CA THR A 28 -37.38 31.25 -44.48
C THR A 28 -36.02 31.32 -43.82
N GLY A 29 -35.98 31.91 -42.66
CA GLY A 29 -34.89 31.73 -41.75
C GLY A 29 -34.77 30.23 -41.55
N ALA A 30 -33.84 29.60 -42.28
CA ALA A 30 -33.35 28.31 -41.91
C ALA A 30 -32.89 28.49 -40.46
N ALA A 31 -33.68 28.02 -39.53
CA ALA A 31 -33.21 27.71 -38.21
C ALA A 31 -32.09 26.70 -38.44
N LEU A 32 -30.87 27.22 -38.52
CA LEU A 32 -29.69 26.42 -38.27
C LEU A 32 -29.95 25.86 -36.85
N ALA A 33 -30.55 24.67 -36.82
CA ALA A 33 -30.39 23.80 -35.68
C ALA A 33 -28.88 23.82 -35.47
N GLN A 34 -28.42 24.69 -34.57
CA GLN A 34 -27.18 24.46 -33.89
C GLN A 34 -27.35 23.08 -33.25
N SER A 35 -27.00 22.07 -34.01
CA SER A 35 -26.54 20.83 -33.41
C SER A 35 -25.55 21.32 -32.37
N SER A 36 -25.98 21.47 -31.13
CA SER A 36 -25.12 21.28 -30.01
C SER A 36 -24.58 19.86 -30.24
N SER A 37 -23.50 19.78 -31.01
CA SER A 37 -22.58 18.66 -30.92
C SER A 37 -22.27 18.67 -29.44
N ALA A 38 -23.14 17.98 -28.66
CA ALA A 38 -22.73 17.39 -27.43
C ALA A 38 -21.38 16.82 -27.79
N LEU A 39 -20.34 17.40 -27.21
CA LEU A 39 -18.99 16.91 -27.32
C LEU A 39 -19.07 15.43 -26.90
N VAL A 40 -19.40 14.56 -27.84
CA VAL A 40 -18.93 13.19 -27.82
C VAL A 40 -17.43 13.39 -27.89
N ARG A 41 -16.84 13.64 -26.73
CA ARG A 41 -15.40 13.48 -26.58
C ARG A 41 -15.19 12.04 -27.03
N GLY A 42 -14.59 11.91 -28.22
CA GLY A 42 -14.32 10.62 -28.80
C GLY A 42 -13.68 9.72 -27.76
N LEU A 43 -13.85 8.42 -27.88
CA LEU A 43 -13.10 7.48 -27.07
C LEU A 43 -11.62 7.88 -27.12
N PRO A 44 -10.86 7.76 -26.03
CA PRO A 44 -9.47 8.16 -26.02
C PRO A 44 -8.71 7.35 -27.07
N ASP A 45 -8.02 8.05 -27.96
CA ASP A 45 -7.06 7.47 -28.89
C ASP A 45 -5.67 7.52 -28.26
N PHE A 46 -5.05 6.36 -28.12
CA PHE A 46 -3.74 6.22 -27.50
C PHE A 46 -2.60 6.15 -28.55
N THR A 47 -2.90 6.20 -29.85
CA THR A 47 -1.92 5.95 -30.92
C THR A 47 -0.72 6.88 -30.82
N GLU A 48 -0.93 8.20 -30.76
CA GLU A 48 0.14 9.18 -30.64
C GLU A 48 0.99 8.99 -29.35
N LEU A 49 0.33 8.56 -28.26
CA LEU A 49 1.03 8.31 -27.00
C LEU A 49 1.94 7.08 -27.09
N VAL A 50 1.47 6.03 -27.77
CA VAL A 50 2.25 4.80 -28.01
C VAL A 50 3.45 5.10 -28.91
N GLU A 51 3.25 5.84 -29.98
CA GLU A 51 4.35 6.27 -30.87
C GLU A 51 5.41 7.09 -30.14
N LYS A 52 4.98 7.97 -29.23
CA LYS A 52 5.87 8.85 -28.46
C LYS A 52 6.62 8.12 -27.36
N VAL A 53 5.97 7.24 -26.62
CA VAL A 53 6.53 6.62 -25.40
C VAL A 53 7.07 5.21 -25.68
N GLY A 54 6.52 4.52 -26.65
CA GLY A 54 6.91 3.15 -27.01
C GLY A 54 8.42 2.97 -27.22
N PRO A 55 9.13 3.91 -27.91
CA PRO A 55 10.59 3.81 -28.06
C PRO A 55 11.39 3.80 -26.76
N SER A 56 10.81 4.26 -25.65
CA SER A 56 11.43 4.25 -24.31
C SER A 56 11.18 2.97 -23.51
N VAL A 57 10.32 2.06 -24.00
CA VAL A 57 9.98 0.81 -23.31
C VAL A 57 10.87 -0.31 -23.84
N VAL A 58 11.43 -1.10 -22.94
CA VAL A 58 12.41 -2.13 -23.27
C VAL A 58 11.97 -3.49 -22.74
N ASN A 59 12.40 -4.54 -23.43
CA ASN A 59 12.31 -5.91 -22.93
C ASN A 59 13.50 -6.21 -22.02
N ILE A 60 13.25 -6.92 -20.93
CA ILE A 60 14.28 -7.40 -20.00
C ILE A 60 14.19 -8.91 -19.89
N ARG A 61 15.28 -9.60 -20.22
CA ARG A 61 15.46 -11.04 -20.04
C ARG A 61 16.55 -11.28 -19.01
N THR A 62 16.31 -12.23 -18.13
CA THR A 62 17.30 -12.63 -17.12
C THR A 62 17.74 -14.06 -17.33
N LEU A 63 19.01 -14.31 -17.14
CA LEU A 63 19.64 -15.60 -17.32
C LEU A 63 20.27 -16.04 -16.00
N GLU A 64 20.23 -17.36 -15.73
CA GLU A 64 20.94 -18.01 -14.63
C GLU A 64 21.97 -18.97 -15.20
N LYS A 65 23.19 -18.95 -14.66
CA LYS A 65 24.24 -19.90 -15.05
C LYS A 65 23.83 -21.31 -14.66
N ALA A 66 23.90 -22.24 -15.59
CA ALA A 66 23.59 -23.64 -15.32
C ALA A 66 24.47 -24.17 -14.18
N ARG A 67 23.89 -24.50 -13.05
CA ARG A 67 24.56 -25.22 -11.98
C ARG A 67 24.57 -26.72 -12.31
N ALA A 68 25.69 -27.38 -12.14
CA ALA A 68 25.97 -28.76 -12.59
C ALA A 68 24.98 -29.86 -12.11
N ASN A 69 23.97 -29.52 -11.27
CA ASN A 69 23.05 -30.49 -10.66
C ASN A 69 21.58 -30.15 -10.81
N THR A 70 21.18 -29.23 -11.70
CA THR A 70 19.75 -28.90 -11.89
C THR A 70 19.25 -29.49 -13.21
N PRO A 71 18.16 -30.27 -13.23
CA PRO A 71 17.56 -30.74 -14.49
C PRO A 71 17.13 -29.54 -15.32
N ALA A 72 17.52 -29.50 -16.60
CA ALA A 72 17.19 -28.40 -17.49
C ALA A 72 15.66 -28.27 -17.68
N PRO A 73 15.06 -27.09 -17.48
CA PRO A 73 13.67 -26.84 -17.89
C PRO A 73 13.55 -26.89 -19.42
N GLY A 74 12.48 -27.46 -19.91
CA GLY A 74 12.35 -27.81 -21.32
C GLY A 74 11.59 -26.82 -22.16
N GLY A 75 11.96 -25.54 -22.25
CA GLY A 75 11.38 -24.62 -23.23
C GLY A 75 10.63 -23.42 -22.67
N ALA A 76 10.21 -22.48 -23.54
CA ALA A 76 9.52 -21.23 -23.20
C ALA A 76 8.24 -21.41 -22.34
N ASP A 77 7.57 -22.58 -22.45
CA ASP A 77 6.39 -22.92 -21.64
C ASP A 77 6.75 -23.20 -20.18
N ASP A 78 7.93 -23.77 -19.91
CA ASP A 78 8.38 -24.06 -18.56
C ASP A 78 8.85 -22.78 -17.83
N GLU A 79 9.42 -21.81 -18.56
CA GLU A 79 9.74 -20.49 -18.04
C GLU A 79 8.48 -19.74 -17.62
N MET A 80 7.47 -19.80 -18.45
CA MET A 80 6.15 -19.21 -18.17
C MET A 80 5.50 -19.88 -16.94
N GLN A 81 5.58 -21.22 -16.81
CA GLN A 81 5.06 -21.94 -15.67
C GLN A 81 5.78 -21.60 -14.37
N GLU A 82 7.10 -21.47 -14.41
CA GLU A 82 7.89 -21.11 -13.22
C GLU A 82 7.66 -19.67 -12.80
N PHE A 83 7.53 -18.75 -13.76
CA PHE A 83 7.11 -17.38 -13.54
C PHE A 83 5.71 -17.34 -12.89
N PHE A 84 4.73 -18.05 -13.45
CA PHE A 84 3.37 -18.12 -12.90
C PHE A 84 3.34 -18.71 -11.48
N ARG A 85 4.06 -19.79 -11.23
CA ARG A 85 4.15 -20.40 -9.91
C ARG A 85 4.78 -19.46 -8.89
N ARG A 86 5.83 -18.75 -9.29
CA ARG A 86 6.61 -17.88 -8.40
C ARG A 86 5.89 -16.56 -8.10
N PHE A 87 5.20 -16.03 -9.10
CA PHE A 87 4.59 -14.71 -9.04
C PHE A 87 3.12 -14.73 -8.60
N PHE A 88 2.39 -15.77 -8.99
CA PHE A 88 0.96 -15.90 -8.67
C PHE A 88 0.66 -17.03 -7.68
N GLY A 89 1.65 -17.79 -7.26
CA GLY A 89 1.47 -18.88 -6.31
C GLY A 89 0.64 -20.08 -6.84
N VAL A 90 0.32 -20.11 -8.13
CA VAL A 90 -0.59 -21.08 -8.74
C VAL A 90 0.13 -21.85 -9.84
N PRO A 91 0.09 -23.21 -9.86
CA PRO A 91 0.57 -23.98 -11.00
C PRO A 91 -0.39 -23.82 -12.19
N MET A 92 0.15 -23.57 -13.39
CA MET A 92 -0.68 -23.61 -14.60
C MET A 92 -1.34 -24.99 -14.80
N PRO A 93 -2.60 -25.05 -15.25
CA PRO A 93 -3.23 -26.32 -15.59
C PRO A 93 -2.53 -26.96 -16.80
N ASN A 94 -1.94 -28.13 -16.56
CA ASN A 94 -1.50 -29.14 -17.53
C ASN A 94 -1.10 -28.69 -18.95
N ALA A 95 0.18 -28.34 -19.12
CA ALA A 95 0.85 -28.51 -20.41
C ALA A 95 1.37 -29.97 -20.53
N PRO A 96 1.26 -30.63 -21.69
CA PRO A 96 1.76 -32.00 -21.88
C PRO A 96 3.28 -32.02 -21.70
N ARG A 97 3.78 -32.79 -20.75
CA ARG A 97 5.21 -33.02 -20.55
C ARG A 97 5.78 -33.72 -21.78
N GLN A 98 6.59 -33.00 -22.55
CA GLN A 98 7.43 -33.65 -23.57
C GLN A 98 8.56 -34.42 -22.90
N ALA A 99 8.75 -35.68 -23.34
CA ALA A 99 9.80 -36.53 -22.82
C ALA A 99 11.19 -35.93 -23.09
N PRO A 100 12.17 -36.13 -22.16
CA PRO A 100 13.54 -35.63 -22.33
C PRO A 100 14.18 -36.23 -23.59
N ARG A 101 14.66 -35.39 -24.48
CA ARG A 101 15.49 -35.84 -25.62
C ARG A 101 16.93 -35.98 -25.13
N PRO A 102 17.52 -37.19 -25.15
CA PRO A 102 18.92 -37.38 -24.79
C PRO A 102 19.81 -36.77 -25.88
N ASN A 103 20.83 -36.04 -25.48
CA ASN A 103 21.90 -35.45 -26.31
C ASN A 103 21.67 -34.01 -26.85
N ARG A 104 21.34 -33.05 -25.98
CA ARG A 104 21.66 -31.64 -26.24
C ARG A 104 22.69 -31.16 -25.23
N PRO A 105 23.82 -30.49 -25.62
CA PRO A 105 24.66 -29.82 -24.66
C PRO A 105 23.84 -28.90 -23.80
N ALA A 106 23.99 -28.93 -22.49
CA ALA A 106 23.31 -28.02 -21.60
C ALA A 106 23.66 -26.58 -22.02
N PRO A 107 22.71 -25.69 -22.20
CA PRO A 107 23.03 -24.29 -22.47
C PRO A 107 23.82 -23.72 -21.31
N GLU A 108 24.88 -22.95 -21.59
CA GLU A 108 25.75 -22.33 -20.58
C GLU A 108 24.98 -21.38 -19.63
N ALA A 109 23.85 -20.87 -20.08
CA ALA A 109 22.92 -20.04 -19.30
C ALA A 109 21.48 -20.42 -19.62
N GLN A 110 20.65 -20.50 -18.58
CA GLN A 110 19.22 -20.81 -18.70
C GLN A 110 18.39 -19.55 -18.50
N PRO A 111 17.32 -19.36 -19.30
CA PRO A 111 16.37 -18.27 -19.07
C PRO A 111 15.74 -18.41 -17.68
N ARG A 112 15.63 -17.28 -16.93
CA ARG A 112 15.07 -17.25 -15.58
C ARG A 112 13.78 -16.43 -15.49
N GLY A 113 13.69 -15.38 -16.28
CA GLY A 113 12.52 -14.47 -16.22
C GLY A 113 12.51 -13.49 -17.39
N VAL A 114 11.31 -13.00 -17.65
CA VAL A 114 11.03 -12.01 -18.69
C VAL A 114 10.17 -10.90 -18.07
N GLY A 115 10.50 -9.66 -18.39
CA GLY A 115 9.74 -8.48 -17.99
C GLY A 115 9.98 -7.31 -18.91
N SER A 116 9.46 -6.19 -18.52
CA SER A 116 9.66 -4.92 -19.20
C SER A 116 10.42 -3.93 -18.32
N GLY A 117 10.90 -2.88 -18.94
CA GLY A 117 11.46 -1.72 -18.26
C GLY A 117 11.23 -0.47 -19.10
N PHE A 118 11.68 0.66 -18.60
CA PHE A 118 11.65 1.90 -19.36
C PHE A 118 12.88 2.76 -19.08
N ILE A 119 13.31 3.49 -20.09
CA ILE A 119 14.52 4.30 -20.09
C ILE A 119 14.28 5.58 -19.27
N LEU A 120 15.02 5.72 -18.17
CA LEU A 120 14.95 6.90 -17.28
C LEU A 120 15.76 8.08 -17.79
N SER A 121 16.90 7.80 -18.43
CA SER A 121 17.81 8.83 -18.88
C SER A 121 18.54 8.41 -20.14
N ALA A 122 18.91 9.40 -20.95
CA ALA A 122 19.51 9.19 -22.28
C ALA A 122 20.88 8.47 -22.24
N ASP A 123 21.50 8.38 -21.08
CA ASP A 123 22.76 7.67 -20.84
C ASP A 123 22.59 6.19 -20.51
N GLY A 124 21.36 5.66 -20.49
CA GLY A 124 21.09 4.22 -20.39
C GLY A 124 20.71 3.69 -19.00
N PHE A 125 20.27 4.53 -18.07
CA PHE A 125 19.59 4.05 -16.87
C PHE A 125 18.17 3.62 -17.23
N ILE A 126 17.78 2.44 -16.75
CA ILE A 126 16.48 1.81 -16.99
C ILE A 126 15.88 1.40 -15.66
N MET A 127 14.59 1.66 -15.48
CA MET A 127 13.82 1.25 -14.34
C MET A 127 12.97 0.04 -14.66
N THR A 128 12.87 -0.88 -13.72
CA THR A 128 12.04 -2.09 -13.79
C THR A 128 11.65 -2.55 -12.38
N ASN A 129 10.98 -3.69 -12.26
CA ASN A 129 10.70 -4.30 -10.96
C ASN A 129 11.92 -5.08 -10.41
N ALA A 130 12.03 -5.13 -9.08
CA ALA A 130 13.08 -5.88 -8.41
C ALA A 130 12.94 -7.39 -8.68
N HIS A 131 11.71 -7.92 -8.68
CA HIS A 131 11.45 -9.32 -8.96
C HIS A 131 11.87 -9.75 -10.37
N VAL A 132 11.88 -8.84 -11.36
CA VAL A 132 12.34 -9.13 -12.73
C VAL A 132 13.82 -9.46 -12.77
N VAL A 133 14.63 -8.80 -11.93
CA VAL A 133 16.10 -8.98 -11.90
C VAL A 133 16.60 -9.81 -10.72
N ASP A 134 15.70 -10.27 -9.84
CA ASP A 134 16.08 -10.99 -8.62
C ASP A 134 16.77 -12.32 -8.92
N GLY A 135 17.98 -12.47 -8.37
CA GLY A 135 18.80 -13.66 -8.49
C GLY A 135 19.27 -13.97 -9.94
N ALA A 136 19.22 -12.98 -10.83
CA ALA A 136 19.79 -13.11 -12.16
C ALA A 136 21.33 -13.05 -12.13
N ASP A 137 21.99 -13.97 -12.81
CA ASP A 137 23.43 -13.88 -13.06
C ASP A 137 23.77 -12.93 -14.20
N GLU A 138 22.83 -12.79 -15.16
CA GLU A 138 22.96 -11.90 -16.30
C GLU A 138 21.60 -11.28 -16.65
N VAL A 139 21.63 -10.00 -16.99
CA VAL A 139 20.47 -9.24 -17.45
C VAL A 139 20.70 -8.74 -18.85
N LEU A 140 19.81 -9.09 -19.77
CA LEU A 140 19.80 -8.64 -21.15
C LEU A 140 18.66 -7.67 -21.39
N VAL A 141 18.95 -6.54 -21.98
CA VAL A 141 17.97 -5.51 -22.34
C VAL A 141 17.90 -5.41 -23.87
N THR A 142 16.72 -5.64 -24.42
CA THR A 142 16.45 -5.47 -25.84
C THR A 142 15.62 -4.21 -26.06
N LEU A 143 16.14 -3.29 -26.86
CA LEU A 143 15.46 -2.06 -27.25
C LEU A 143 14.40 -2.34 -28.34
N PRO A 144 13.43 -1.44 -28.56
CA PRO A 144 12.45 -1.58 -29.67
C PRO A 144 13.07 -1.69 -31.06
N ASP A 145 14.23 -1.09 -31.26
CA ASP A 145 15.00 -1.19 -32.51
C ASP A 145 15.80 -2.51 -32.64
N LYS A 146 15.54 -3.48 -31.74
CA LYS A 146 16.14 -4.82 -31.69
C LYS A 146 17.62 -4.86 -31.27
N ARG A 147 18.24 -3.73 -30.90
CA ARG A 147 19.56 -3.76 -30.28
C ARG A 147 19.48 -4.40 -28.92
N GLU A 148 20.40 -5.31 -28.64
CA GLU A 148 20.51 -6.01 -27.37
C GLU A 148 21.76 -5.57 -26.61
N PHE A 149 21.61 -5.36 -25.31
CA PHE A 149 22.68 -4.93 -24.41
C PHE A 149 22.71 -5.80 -23.16
N LYS A 150 23.92 -6.14 -22.75
CA LYS A 150 24.11 -6.67 -21.39
C LYS A 150 24.00 -5.51 -20.40
N ALA A 151 23.10 -5.65 -19.45
CA ALA A 151 22.86 -4.64 -18.45
C ALA A 151 23.55 -5.00 -17.11
N ARG A 152 24.05 -3.97 -16.45
CA ARG A 152 24.54 -4.07 -15.08
C ARG A 152 23.43 -3.69 -14.11
N ILE A 153 23.13 -4.52 -13.12
CA ILE A 153 22.22 -4.16 -12.03
C ILE A 153 22.91 -3.09 -11.18
N VAL A 154 22.33 -1.89 -11.13
CA VAL A 154 22.79 -0.78 -10.29
C VAL A 154 22.37 -1.03 -8.84
N GLY A 155 21.15 -1.49 -8.65
CA GLY A 155 20.59 -1.92 -7.38
C GLY A 155 19.15 -2.35 -7.53
N ALA A 156 18.67 -3.12 -6.55
CA ALA A 156 17.29 -3.58 -6.48
C ALA A 156 16.79 -3.51 -5.03
N ASP A 157 15.57 -3.08 -4.87
CA ASP A 157 14.89 -3.01 -3.58
C ASP A 157 13.63 -3.87 -3.58
N LYS A 158 13.74 -5.04 -2.95
CA LYS A 158 12.65 -6.03 -2.90
C LYS A 158 11.41 -5.53 -2.19
N ARG A 159 11.56 -4.60 -1.25
CA ARG A 159 10.45 -4.10 -0.43
C ARG A 159 9.52 -3.16 -1.18
N THR A 160 10.05 -2.38 -2.10
CA THR A 160 9.27 -1.53 -3.01
C THR A 160 9.12 -2.12 -4.39
N ASP A 161 9.73 -3.28 -4.64
CA ASP A 161 9.75 -3.96 -5.92
C ASP A 161 10.26 -3.07 -7.07
N VAL A 162 11.28 -2.24 -6.80
CA VAL A 162 11.92 -1.34 -7.77
C VAL A 162 13.38 -1.75 -7.99
N ALA A 163 13.80 -1.82 -9.24
CA ALA A 163 15.19 -2.00 -9.61
C ALA A 163 15.63 -0.98 -10.66
N VAL A 164 16.92 -0.69 -10.67
CA VAL A 164 17.60 0.12 -11.68
C VAL A 164 18.70 -0.71 -12.31
N VAL A 165 18.68 -0.78 -13.63
CA VAL A 165 19.74 -1.38 -14.42
C VAL A 165 20.37 -0.33 -15.35
N LYS A 166 21.61 -0.57 -15.80
CA LYS A 166 22.37 0.34 -16.65
C LYS A 166 22.90 -0.42 -17.87
N ILE A 167 22.62 0.12 -19.03
CA ILE A 167 23.24 -0.32 -20.30
C ILE A 167 24.23 0.72 -20.80
N GLU A 168 25.25 0.28 -21.53
CA GLU A 168 26.26 1.17 -22.12
C GLU A 168 25.77 1.65 -23.49
N ALA A 169 24.90 2.65 -23.47
CA ALA A 169 24.33 3.31 -24.64
C ALA A 169 24.05 4.78 -24.33
N THR A 170 24.04 5.62 -25.36
CA THR A 170 23.77 7.06 -25.24
C THR A 170 22.74 7.51 -26.27
N GLY A 171 22.15 8.68 -26.06
CA GLY A 171 21.16 9.23 -26.98
C GLY A 171 19.83 8.47 -26.95
N LEU A 172 19.55 7.74 -25.88
CA LEU A 172 18.33 6.96 -25.75
C LEU A 172 17.11 7.84 -25.45
N PRO A 173 15.91 7.47 -25.97
CA PRO A 173 14.68 8.17 -25.68
C PRO A 173 14.27 7.90 -24.21
N ALA A 174 14.39 8.92 -23.34
CA ALA A 174 13.99 8.84 -21.95
C ALA A 174 12.51 9.19 -21.78
N VAL A 175 11.85 8.53 -20.85
CA VAL A 175 10.47 8.85 -20.47
C VAL A 175 10.37 10.20 -19.76
N LYS A 176 9.18 10.80 -19.82
CA LYS A 176 8.83 11.93 -18.97
C LYS A 176 8.15 11.43 -17.71
N VAL A 177 8.71 11.76 -16.54
CA VAL A 177 8.12 11.43 -15.24
C VAL A 177 6.97 12.37 -14.93
N GLY A 178 5.82 11.82 -14.55
CA GLY A 178 4.62 12.55 -14.19
C GLY A 178 4.49 12.80 -12.69
N ASP A 179 3.66 13.77 -12.35
CA ASP A 179 3.29 14.10 -10.97
C ASP A 179 2.08 13.26 -10.53
N VAL A 180 2.34 12.27 -9.66
CA VAL A 180 1.30 11.36 -9.12
C VAL A 180 0.27 12.09 -8.26
N SER A 181 0.63 13.22 -7.64
CA SER A 181 -0.29 14.00 -6.83
C SER A 181 -1.46 14.53 -7.64
N ARG A 182 -1.23 14.85 -8.91
CA ARG A 182 -2.22 15.35 -9.87
C ARG A 182 -3.09 14.27 -10.50
N LEU A 183 -2.70 13.00 -10.37
CA LEU A 183 -3.47 11.88 -10.90
C LEU A 183 -4.79 11.73 -10.13
N ARG A 184 -5.92 11.54 -10.83
CA ARG A 184 -7.25 11.42 -10.23
C ARG A 184 -7.86 10.06 -10.54
N VAL A 185 -8.68 9.57 -9.62
CA VAL A 185 -9.53 8.39 -9.88
C VAL A 185 -10.46 8.68 -11.05
N GLY A 186 -10.59 7.72 -11.95
CA GLY A 186 -11.34 7.86 -13.21
C GLY A 186 -10.52 8.40 -14.38
N GLU A 187 -9.27 8.87 -14.20
CA GLU A 187 -8.40 9.24 -15.31
C GLU A 187 -7.99 8.03 -16.13
N TRP A 188 -7.96 8.20 -17.47
CA TRP A 188 -7.43 7.19 -18.36
C TRP A 188 -5.93 7.03 -18.18
N VAL A 189 -5.50 5.78 -18.15
CA VAL A 189 -4.10 5.37 -18.10
C VAL A 189 -3.88 4.17 -19.01
N MET A 190 -2.65 3.98 -19.45
CA MET A 190 -2.26 2.81 -20.23
C MET A 190 -0.97 2.19 -19.69
N ALA A 191 -0.84 0.89 -19.81
CA ALA A 191 0.39 0.16 -19.60
C ALA A 191 1.02 -0.18 -20.94
N ILE A 192 2.34 -0.02 -21.04
CA ILE A 192 3.12 -0.50 -22.16
C ILE A 192 4.11 -1.53 -21.63
N GLY A 193 4.17 -2.67 -22.28
CA GLY A 193 5.16 -3.69 -22.04
C GLY A 193 5.79 -4.18 -23.33
N SER A 194 6.91 -4.90 -23.23
CA SER A 194 7.59 -5.53 -24.34
C SER A 194 7.77 -7.03 -24.04
N PRO A 195 6.68 -7.82 -23.97
CA PRO A 195 6.74 -9.23 -23.67
C PRO A 195 7.53 -9.97 -24.77
N PHE A 196 8.37 -10.91 -24.39
CA PHE A 196 9.09 -11.81 -25.29
C PHE A 196 10.03 -11.13 -26.32
N GLY A 197 10.39 -9.85 -26.12
CA GLY A 197 11.23 -9.11 -27.07
C GLY A 197 10.55 -8.82 -28.42
N LEU A 198 9.23 -8.98 -28.45
CA LEU A 198 8.38 -8.62 -29.59
C LEU A 198 8.06 -7.13 -29.59
N ASP A 199 7.16 -6.70 -30.46
CA ASP A 199 6.65 -5.33 -30.46
C ASP A 199 5.90 -5.02 -29.16
N ASN A 200 5.83 -3.74 -28.83
CA ASN A 200 5.19 -3.29 -27.61
C ASN A 200 3.72 -3.74 -27.53
N THR A 201 3.35 -4.28 -26.38
CA THR A 201 1.96 -4.59 -26.04
C THR A 201 1.39 -3.46 -25.19
N VAL A 202 0.23 -2.98 -25.60
CA VAL A 202 -0.45 -1.85 -24.93
C VAL A 202 -1.79 -2.32 -24.39
N THR A 203 -2.06 -1.98 -23.14
CA THR A 203 -3.37 -2.15 -22.52
C THR A 203 -3.80 -0.83 -21.87
N ALA A 204 -5.09 -0.51 -21.89
CA ALA A 204 -5.62 0.73 -21.37
C ALA A 204 -6.78 0.50 -20.40
N GLY A 205 -6.99 1.42 -19.50
CA GLY A 205 -8.04 1.42 -18.51
C GLY A 205 -8.05 2.74 -17.72
N ILE A 206 -8.58 2.72 -16.51
CA ILE A 206 -8.66 3.90 -15.66
C ILE A 206 -7.97 3.69 -14.31
N VAL A 207 -7.64 4.78 -13.64
CA VAL A 207 -7.27 4.76 -12.23
C VAL A 207 -8.51 4.43 -11.41
N SER A 208 -8.56 3.25 -10.79
CA SER A 208 -9.66 2.78 -9.96
C SER A 208 -9.56 3.28 -8.52
N ALA A 209 -8.34 3.38 -7.98
CA ALA A 209 -8.06 3.93 -6.64
C ALA A 209 -6.61 4.43 -6.54
N LYS A 210 -6.37 5.30 -5.56
CA LYS A 210 -5.02 5.76 -5.18
C LYS A 210 -4.73 5.36 -3.74
N GLN A 211 -3.45 5.24 -3.41
CA GLN A 211 -2.98 4.92 -2.06
C GLN A 211 -3.60 3.62 -1.50
N ARG A 212 -3.77 2.61 -2.39
CA ARG A 212 -4.29 1.31 -1.98
C ARG A 212 -3.25 0.58 -1.14
N ASP A 213 -3.63 0.26 0.07
CA ASP A 213 -2.84 -0.56 0.98
C ASP A 213 -3.19 -2.03 0.73
N THR A 214 -2.20 -2.83 0.39
CA THR A 214 -2.33 -4.29 0.20
C THR A 214 -1.73 -5.07 1.38
N GLY A 215 -1.34 -4.37 2.46
CA GLY A 215 -0.58 -4.92 3.57
C GLY A 215 0.93 -4.74 3.41
N ASP A 216 1.37 -4.31 2.25
CA ASP A 216 2.74 -3.96 1.93
C ASP A 216 3.02 -2.47 2.22
N PHE A 217 4.30 -2.08 2.15
CA PHE A 217 4.74 -0.71 2.45
C PHE A 217 4.28 0.34 1.43
N LEU A 218 3.80 -0.09 0.25
CA LEU A 218 3.54 0.78 -0.88
C LEU A 218 2.09 1.26 -0.97
N PRO A 219 1.89 2.54 -1.23
CA PRO A 219 0.57 3.10 -1.54
C PRO A 219 0.23 2.91 -3.02
N PHE A 220 -0.05 1.69 -3.46
CA PHE A 220 -0.28 1.38 -4.87
C PHE A 220 -1.33 2.28 -5.55
N ILE A 221 -1.11 2.53 -6.84
CA ILE A 221 -2.14 2.97 -7.77
C ILE A 221 -2.88 1.71 -8.23
N GLN A 222 -4.18 1.63 -7.96
CA GLN A 222 -5.03 0.56 -8.48
C GLN A 222 -5.64 0.98 -9.81
N THR A 223 -5.62 0.09 -10.79
CA THR A 223 -6.22 0.29 -12.12
C THR A 223 -6.98 -0.95 -12.56
N ASP A 224 -7.77 -0.83 -13.62
CA ASP A 224 -8.36 -1.94 -14.37
C ASP A 224 -7.62 -2.21 -15.68
N VAL A 225 -6.44 -1.63 -15.85
CA VAL A 225 -5.54 -1.92 -16.97
C VAL A 225 -5.13 -3.40 -16.92
N ALA A 226 -5.29 -4.12 -18.01
CA ALA A 226 -4.94 -5.54 -18.06
C ALA A 226 -3.41 -5.72 -18.00
N ILE A 227 -2.94 -6.25 -16.89
CA ILE A 227 -1.53 -6.64 -16.71
C ILE A 227 -1.42 -8.15 -16.87
N ASN A 228 -0.54 -8.58 -17.74
CA ASN A 228 -0.21 -9.95 -18.02
C ASN A 228 1.32 -10.15 -17.95
N PRO A 229 1.82 -11.39 -17.89
CA PRO A 229 3.25 -11.67 -17.93
C PRO A 229 3.95 -10.93 -19.08
N GLY A 230 5.02 -10.22 -18.73
CA GLY A 230 5.77 -9.36 -19.66
C GLY A 230 5.47 -7.87 -19.55
N ASN A 231 4.33 -7.43 -19.01
CA ASN A 231 4.06 -6.00 -18.75
C ASN A 231 4.65 -5.53 -17.39
N SER A 232 4.98 -6.46 -16.47
CA SER A 232 5.62 -6.12 -15.19
C SER A 232 6.95 -5.41 -15.41
N GLY A 233 7.20 -4.33 -14.68
CA GLY A 233 8.35 -3.44 -14.83
C GLY A 233 8.19 -2.37 -15.91
N GLY A 234 7.21 -2.49 -16.80
CA GLY A 234 6.85 -1.47 -17.78
C GLY A 234 6.13 -0.27 -17.15
N PRO A 235 6.06 0.86 -17.89
CA PRO A 235 5.46 2.08 -17.40
C PRO A 235 3.92 2.03 -17.39
N LEU A 236 3.31 2.65 -16.38
CA LEU A 236 1.93 3.11 -16.40
C LEU A 236 1.94 4.60 -16.80
N ILE A 237 1.20 4.95 -17.83
CA ILE A 237 1.28 6.25 -18.51
C ILE A 237 -0.06 6.95 -18.48
N ASN A 238 -0.08 8.25 -18.20
CA ASN A 238 -1.27 9.09 -18.29
C ASN A 238 -1.48 9.64 -19.74
N MET A 239 -2.63 10.29 -19.96
CA MET A 239 -2.99 10.89 -21.26
C MET A 239 -2.08 12.06 -21.70
N ARG A 240 -1.11 12.48 -20.88
CA ARG A 240 -0.09 13.48 -21.24
C ARG A 240 1.22 12.85 -21.72
N GLY A 241 1.28 11.52 -21.77
CA GLY A 241 2.50 10.76 -22.10
C GLY A 241 3.53 10.77 -20.97
N GLU A 242 3.08 10.95 -19.73
CA GLU A 242 3.92 10.96 -18.54
C GLU A 242 3.78 9.65 -17.77
N VAL A 243 4.91 9.07 -17.35
CA VAL A 243 4.93 7.86 -16.51
C VAL A 243 4.50 8.24 -15.11
N VAL A 244 3.41 7.65 -14.64
CA VAL A 244 2.84 7.86 -13.30
C VAL A 244 3.05 6.67 -12.38
N GLY A 245 3.49 5.52 -12.90
CA GLY A 245 3.80 4.34 -12.09
C GLY A 245 4.55 3.27 -12.86
N ILE A 246 4.96 2.22 -12.13
CA ILE A 246 5.53 0.98 -12.66
C ILE A 246 4.49 -0.12 -12.50
N ASN A 247 4.13 -0.80 -13.58
CA ASN A 247 3.25 -1.96 -13.50
C ASN A 247 3.96 -3.07 -12.70
N SER A 248 3.33 -3.56 -11.61
CA SER A 248 3.98 -4.52 -10.72
C SER A 248 3.18 -5.82 -10.61
N GLN A 249 1.99 -5.79 -10.03
CA GLN A 249 1.26 -7.00 -9.69
C GLN A 249 -0.25 -6.89 -9.99
N ILE A 250 -0.92 -8.04 -9.99
CA ILE A 250 -2.39 -8.12 -10.09
C ILE A 250 -2.97 -8.75 -8.84
N TYR A 251 -4.23 -8.45 -8.53
CA TYR A 251 -5.00 -9.23 -7.58
C TYR A 251 -5.64 -10.40 -8.34
N SER A 252 -5.17 -11.62 -8.09
CA SER A 252 -5.64 -12.79 -8.81
C SER A 252 -5.78 -14.01 -7.90
N ARG A 253 -6.83 -14.82 -8.16
CA ARG A 253 -7.01 -16.14 -7.55
C ARG A 253 -6.64 -17.28 -8.51
N SER A 254 -6.58 -16.99 -9.80
CA SER A 254 -6.35 -17.97 -10.87
C SER A 254 -5.03 -17.76 -11.61
N GLY A 255 -4.26 -16.72 -11.24
CA GLY A 255 -3.03 -16.32 -11.91
C GLY A 255 -3.24 -15.42 -13.13
N GLY A 256 -4.47 -15.24 -13.63
CA GLY A 256 -4.79 -14.32 -14.72
C GLY A 256 -5.37 -12.99 -14.24
N PHE A 257 -5.39 -11.98 -15.10
CA PHE A 257 -6.00 -10.69 -14.84
C PHE A 257 -7.51 -10.84 -14.56
N MET A 258 -7.98 -10.26 -13.46
CA MET A 258 -9.37 -10.29 -13.00
C MET A 258 -9.95 -8.88 -12.76
N GLY A 259 -9.49 -7.87 -13.49
CA GLY A 259 -9.99 -6.50 -13.39
C GLY A 259 -9.31 -5.64 -12.31
N ILE A 260 -8.28 -6.14 -11.63
CA ILE A 260 -7.55 -5.39 -10.60
C ILE A 260 -6.04 -5.53 -10.82
N SER A 261 -5.40 -4.41 -11.09
CA SER A 261 -3.95 -4.29 -11.22
C SER A 261 -3.41 -3.23 -10.29
N PHE A 262 -2.15 -3.37 -9.91
CA PHE A 262 -1.43 -2.46 -9.04
C PHE A 262 -0.16 -1.95 -9.71
N ALA A 263 0.04 -0.65 -9.65
CA ALA A 263 1.27 0.00 -10.08
C ALA A 263 1.93 0.73 -8.91
N ILE A 264 3.25 0.66 -8.86
CA ILE A 264 4.08 1.39 -7.89
C ILE A 264 4.05 2.87 -8.32
N PRO A 265 3.66 3.80 -7.44
CA PRO A 265 3.64 5.23 -7.78
C PRO A 265 5.02 5.75 -8.15
N MET A 266 5.08 6.62 -9.16
CA MET A 266 6.35 7.09 -9.71
C MET A 266 7.14 8.00 -8.76
N ASP A 267 6.51 8.69 -7.82
CA ASP A 267 7.17 9.44 -6.75
C ASP A 267 7.97 8.51 -5.81
N GLU A 268 7.39 7.38 -5.42
CA GLU A 268 8.11 6.36 -4.64
C GLU A 268 9.23 5.70 -5.47
N ALA A 269 8.94 5.33 -6.73
CA ALA A 269 9.91 4.71 -7.61
C ALA A 269 11.11 5.61 -7.88
N THR A 270 10.90 6.91 -8.10
CA THR A 270 11.98 7.89 -8.31
C THR A 270 12.84 8.02 -7.07
N ARG A 271 12.22 8.15 -5.88
CA ARG A 271 12.95 8.23 -4.61
C ARG A 271 13.85 7.02 -4.36
N VAL A 272 13.34 5.82 -4.68
CA VAL A 272 14.09 4.57 -4.57
C VAL A 272 15.21 4.53 -5.61
N SER A 273 14.90 4.85 -6.86
CA SER A 273 15.87 4.90 -7.97
C SER A 273 17.06 5.82 -7.67
N ASP A 274 16.80 7.02 -7.14
CA ASP A 274 17.87 7.96 -6.79
C ASP A 274 18.81 7.40 -5.74
N GLN A 275 18.29 6.70 -4.73
CA GLN A 275 19.12 6.04 -3.73
C GLN A 275 19.90 4.85 -4.31
N LEU A 276 19.26 4.04 -5.17
CA LEU A 276 19.94 2.93 -5.83
C LEU A 276 21.08 3.42 -6.73
N ARG A 277 20.86 4.51 -7.47
CA ARG A 277 21.89 5.13 -8.32
C ARG A 277 23.04 5.71 -7.52
N ALA A 278 22.76 6.34 -6.37
CA ALA A 278 23.77 6.96 -5.54
C ALA A 278 24.58 5.96 -4.69
N ASN A 279 23.92 4.93 -4.15
CA ASN A 279 24.46 4.10 -3.09
C ASN A 279 24.38 2.58 -3.37
N GLY A 280 23.75 2.15 -4.47
CA GLY A 280 23.49 0.75 -4.79
C GLY A 280 22.43 0.08 -3.89
N ARG A 281 21.94 0.76 -2.85
CA ARG A 281 20.97 0.25 -1.89
C ARG A 281 20.03 1.36 -1.40
N VAL A 282 18.88 0.96 -0.86
CA VAL A 282 17.93 1.87 -0.23
C VAL A 282 18.14 1.84 1.28
N SER A 283 18.41 3.02 1.85
CA SER A 283 18.47 3.22 3.29
C SER A 283 17.08 3.60 3.82
N ARG A 284 16.65 2.95 4.89
CA ARG A 284 15.34 3.18 5.51
C ARG A 284 15.46 3.48 6.98
N GLY A 285 14.64 4.44 7.41
CA GLY A 285 14.48 4.74 8.83
C GLY A 285 13.75 3.64 9.59
N ARG A 286 14.11 3.49 10.88
CA ARG A 286 13.47 2.61 11.85
C ARG A 286 13.42 3.29 13.21
N ILE A 287 12.32 3.08 13.94
CA ILE A 287 12.21 3.51 15.34
C ILE A 287 12.07 2.36 16.33
N GLY A 288 11.73 1.14 15.87
CA GLY A 288 11.67 -0.07 16.70
C GLY A 288 10.39 -0.16 17.52
N VAL A 289 9.24 -0.06 16.89
CA VAL A 289 7.92 -0.28 17.50
C VAL A 289 7.14 -1.36 16.77
N GLN A 290 6.38 -2.15 17.51
CA GLN A 290 5.34 -3.03 16.98
C GLN A 290 4.01 -2.30 17.07
N ILE A 291 3.25 -2.26 15.98
CA ILE A 291 2.03 -1.46 15.88
C ILE A 291 0.80 -2.28 15.52
N ALA A 292 -0.37 -1.75 15.89
CA ALA A 292 -1.67 -2.28 15.54
C ALA A 292 -2.66 -1.13 15.23
N PRO A 293 -3.78 -1.43 14.52
CA PRO A 293 -4.84 -0.45 14.34
C PRO A 293 -5.53 -0.11 15.67
N VAL A 294 -5.98 1.14 15.80
CA VAL A 294 -6.84 1.57 16.90
C VAL A 294 -8.28 1.29 16.52
N THR A 295 -8.97 0.43 17.28
CA THR A 295 -10.40 0.18 17.05
C THR A 295 -11.27 1.32 17.59
N LYS A 296 -12.51 1.43 17.11
CA LYS A 296 -13.46 2.45 17.57
C LYS A 296 -13.75 2.30 19.09
N ASP A 297 -13.97 1.08 19.53
CA ASP A 297 -14.27 0.78 20.94
C ASP A 297 -13.09 1.20 21.85
N VAL A 298 -11.85 0.94 21.41
CA VAL A 298 -10.65 1.38 22.14
C VAL A 298 -10.57 2.90 22.18
N ALA A 299 -10.71 3.58 21.03
CA ALA A 299 -10.64 5.03 20.97
C ALA A 299 -11.67 5.73 21.89
N GLU A 300 -12.90 5.24 21.90
CA GLU A 300 -13.96 5.77 22.77
C GLU A 300 -13.65 5.51 24.25
N SER A 301 -13.21 4.31 24.60
CA SER A 301 -12.97 3.93 26.02
C SER A 301 -11.80 4.65 26.66
N ILE A 302 -10.78 5.04 25.88
CA ILE A 302 -9.61 5.79 26.38
C ILE A 302 -9.76 7.31 26.22
N GLY A 303 -10.89 7.79 25.68
CA GLY A 303 -11.15 9.22 25.50
C GLY A 303 -10.40 9.84 24.32
N LEU A 304 -9.95 9.06 23.35
CA LEU A 304 -9.31 9.56 22.12
C LEU A 304 -10.33 10.21 21.16
N GLY A 305 -11.62 9.86 21.27
CA GLY A 305 -12.73 10.39 20.50
C GLY A 305 -12.91 9.73 19.13
N LYS A 306 -11.88 9.64 18.31
CA LYS A 306 -11.91 8.99 17.00
C LYS A 306 -10.88 7.88 16.91
N ALA A 307 -11.20 6.80 16.17
CA ALA A 307 -10.26 5.76 15.82
C ALA A 307 -9.24 6.31 14.81
N GLN A 308 -8.14 6.85 15.30
CA GLN A 308 -7.04 7.42 14.52
C GLN A 308 -5.70 7.08 15.17
N GLY A 309 -4.64 7.19 14.40
CA GLY A 309 -3.31 6.83 14.90
C GLY A 309 -3.06 5.33 14.88
N VAL A 310 -1.97 4.93 15.50
CA VAL A 310 -1.57 3.53 15.63
C VAL A 310 -1.19 3.20 17.06
N LEU A 311 -1.69 2.06 17.55
CA LEU A 311 -1.37 1.53 18.86
C LEU A 311 0.04 0.91 18.86
N VAL A 312 0.88 1.33 19.80
CA VAL A 312 2.16 0.69 20.08
C VAL A 312 1.90 -0.55 20.94
N ARG A 313 2.03 -1.73 20.32
CA ARG A 313 1.90 -3.02 21.04
C ARG A 313 3.17 -3.42 21.78
N GLY A 314 4.32 -2.97 21.27
CA GLY A 314 5.61 -3.26 21.87
C GLY A 314 6.68 -2.30 21.38
N VAL A 315 7.71 -2.12 22.19
CA VAL A 315 8.89 -1.34 21.88
C VAL A 315 10.09 -2.27 21.96
N GLU A 316 10.92 -2.24 20.92
CA GLU A 316 12.11 -3.09 20.87
C GLU A 316 13.22 -2.52 21.75
N GLU A 317 13.93 -3.41 22.42
CA GLU A 317 15.03 -3.07 23.31
C GLU A 317 16.18 -2.35 22.57
N GLY A 318 16.74 -1.33 23.17
CA GLY A 318 17.80 -0.52 22.59
C GLY A 318 17.37 0.34 21.41
N SER A 319 16.08 0.28 21.04
CA SER A 319 15.56 1.00 19.88
C SER A 319 15.49 2.51 20.07
N PRO A 320 15.42 3.30 18.98
CA PRO A 320 15.16 4.72 19.04
C PRO A 320 13.88 5.09 19.82
N ALA A 321 12.83 4.30 19.67
CA ALA A 321 11.56 4.51 20.36
C ALA A 321 11.70 4.34 21.87
N GLU A 322 12.39 3.29 22.32
CA GLU A 322 12.67 3.09 23.76
C GLU A 322 13.48 4.25 24.34
N LYS A 323 14.57 4.65 23.66
CA LYS A 323 15.41 5.79 24.10
C LYS A 323 14.64 7.11 24.15
N ALA A 324 13.62 7.27 23.31
CA ALA A 324 12.75 8.44 23.31
C ALA A 324 11.63 8.37 24.35
N GLY A 325 11.49 7.24 25.06
CA GLY A 325 10.46 7.04 26.09
C GLY A 325 9.08 6.69 25.53
N VAL A 326 8.99 6.07 24.34
CA VAL A 326 7.77 5.45 23.82
C VAL A 326 7.47 4.21 24.68
N GLU A 327 6.21 4.04 25.06
CA GLU A 327 5.76 2.92 25.87
C GLU A 327 4.71 2.09 25.11
N ALA A 328 4.63 0.80 25.46
CA ALA A 328 3.52 -0.03 25.00
C ALA A 328 2.20 0.53 25.56
N GLY A 329 1.19 0.64 24.69
CA GLY A 329 -0.09 1.30 24.99
C GLY A 329 -0.17 2.76 24.53
N ASP A 330 0.92 3.36 24.06
CA ASP A 330 0.86 4.65 23.38
C ASP A 330 0.09 4.55 22.06
N ILE A 331 -0.60 5.62 21.71
CA ILE A 331 -1.17 5.76 20.37
C ILE A 331 -0.42 6.87 19.65
N ILE A 332 0.31 6.53 18.60
CA ILE A 332 1.05 7.50 17.79
C ILE A 332 0.05 8.22 16.87
N LEU A 333 -0.10 9.52 17.07
CA LEU A 333 -1.01 10.39 16.31
C LEU A 333 -0.32 11.18 15.21
N ARG A 334 0.95 11.55 15.43
CA ARG A 334 1.73 12.32 14.45
C ARG A 334 3.19 11.87 14.45
N PHE A 335 3.80 11.94 13.27
CA PHE A 335 5.22 11.74 13.08
C PHE A 335 5.76 12.90 12.25
N ASP A 336 6.71 13.65 12.80
CA ASP A 336 7.31 14.84 12.17
C ASP A 336 6.24 15.83 11.65
N GLY A 337 5.23 16.13 12.49
CA GLY A 337 4.11 17.01 12.18
C GLY A 337 3.04 16.43 11.26
N LYS A 338 3.30 15.31 10.57
CA LYS A 338 2.35 14.64 9.70
C LYS A 338 1.39 13.76 10.51
N ALA A 339 0.09 13.84 10.22
CA ALA A 339 -0.91 12.99 10.87
C ALA A 339 -0.71 11.51 10.48
N ILE A 340 -0.87 10.62 11.46
CA ILE A 340 -0.92 9.18 11.29
C ILE A 340 -2.38 8.78 11.48
N GLU A 341 -3.06 8.43 10.40
CA GLU A 341 -4.48 8.09 10.43
C GLU A 341 -4.71 6.58 10.46
N LYS A 342 -3.84 5.82 9.81
CA LYS A 342 -3.92 4.36 9.68
C LYS A 342 -2.55 3.70 9.88
N PRO A 343 -2.50 2.38 10.16
CA PRO A 343 -1.26 1.66 10.47
C PRO A 343 -0.16 1.78 9.40
N ALA A 344 -0.51 1.84 8.12
CA ALA A 344 0.46 1.93 7.04
C ALA A 344 1.18 3.30 6.97
N ASP A 345 0.63 4.35 7.58
CA ASP A 345 1.20 5.69 7.48
C ASP A 345 2.50 5.82 8.28
N LEU A 346 2.57 5.21 9.48
CA LEU A 346 3.76 5.30 10.33
C LEU A 346 4.99 4.62 9.71
N PRO A 347 4.94 3.35 9.28
CA PRO A 347 6.09 2.71 8.64
C PRO A 347 6.58 3.45 7.40
N ARG A 348 5.65 4.04 6.63
CA ARG A 348 5.99 4.85 5.46
C ARG A 348 6.68 6.16 5.86
N ALA A 349 6.14 6.89 6.83
CA ALA A 349 6.74 8.14 7.30
C ALA A 349 8.13 7.91 7.90
N VAL A 350 8.27 6.89 8.74
CA VAL A 350 9.56 6.49 9.36
C VAL A 350 10.54 6.03 8.30
N GLY A 351 10.13 5.12 7.39
CA GLY A 351 10.98 4.55 6.34
C GLY A 351 11.51 5.59 5.36
N ASN A 352 10.74 6.67 5.11
CA ASN A 352 11.12 7.77 4.25
C ASN A 352 12.01 8.82 4.94
N THR A 353 12.19 8.72 6.25
CA THR A 353 13.06 9.61 7.01
C THR A 353 14.49 9.09 6.99
N LYS A 354 15.44 9.98 6.69
CA LYS A 354 16.87 9.62 6.69
C LYS A 354 17.31 9.18 8.09
N PRO A 355 18.01 8.04 8.21
CA PRO A 355 18.65 7.67 9.47
C PRO A 355 19.53 8.78 10.03
N GLY A 356 19.53 8.94 11.35
CA GLY A 356 20.21 10.05 12.06
C GLY A 356 19.35 11.29 12.26
N ASN A 357 18.28 11.47 11.50
CA ASN A 357 17.39 12.61 11.70
C ASN A 357 16.63 12.49 13.02
N ARG A 358 16.53 13.63 13.73
CA ARG A 358 15.69 13.77 14.92
C ARG A 358 14.33 14.31 14.50
N VAL A 359 13.27 13.62 14.91
CA VAL A 359 11.88 13.95 14.57
C VAL A 359 11.00 14.00 15.82
N THR A 360 9.90 14.73 15.76
CA THR A 360 8.91 14.77 16.83
C THR A 360 7.83 13.71 16.59
N LEU A 361 7.60 12.88 17.60
CA LEU A 361 6.54 11.88 17.66
C LEU A 361 5.48 12.35 18.65
N THR A 362 4.27 12.67 18.18
CA THR A 362 3.15 12.98 19.07
C THR A 362 2.39 11.71 19.41
N VAL A 363 2.39 11.34 20.69
CA VAL A 363 1.68 10.18 21.20
C VAL A 363 0.54 10.60 22.14
N PHE A 364 -0.55 9.84 22.10
CA PHE A 364 -1.60 9.92 23.11
C PHE A 364 -1.34 8.84 24.15
N ARG A 365 -1.16 9.26 25.39
CA ARG A 365 -0.85 8.42 26.55
C ARG A 365 -1.69 8.82 27.73
N ARG A 366 -2.48 7.89 28.29
CA ARG A 366 -3.26 8.10 29.53
C ARG A 366 -4.12 9.37 29.48
N GLY A 367 -4.87 9.57 28.41
CA GLY A 367 -5.79 10.69 28.24
C GLY A 367 -5.17 12.01 27.82
N SER A 368 -3.85 12.07 27.52
CA SER A 368 -3.17 13.31 27.12
C SER A 368 -2.19 13.11 25.98
N ASN A 369 -2.03 14.15 25.15
CA ASN A 369 -1.01 14.17 24.10
C ASN A 369 0.36 14.51 24.70
N ARG A 370 1.40 13.85 24.19
CA ARG A 370 2.81 14.11 24.55
C ARG A 370 3.66 14.10 23.28
N ASP A 371 4.60 15.01 23.23
CA ASP A 371 5.61 15.05 22.17
C ASP A 371 6.90 14.41 22.66
N LEU A 372 7.39 13.43 21.90
CA LEU A 372 8.63 12.72 22.17
C LEU A 372 9.60 12.97 21.03
N SER A 373 10.87 13.19 21.35
CA SER A 373 11.93 13.39 20.34
C SER A 373 12.62 12.08 20.04
N VAL A 374 12.47 11.58 18.81
CA VAL A 374 13.01 10.29 18.36
C VAL A 374 14.10 10.52 17.33
N THR A 375 15.27 9.92 17.51
CA THR A 375 16.32 9.88 16.47
C THR A 375 16.14 8.60 15.65
N VAL A 376 15.82 8.74 14.37
CA VAL A 376 15.56 7.60 13.48
C VAL A 376 16.85 6.82 13.23
N ALA A 377 16.85 5.50 13.46
CA ALA A 377 17.97 4.62 13.12
C ALA A 377 17.82 4.04 11.71
N GLU A 378 18.89 3.47 11.15
CA GLU A 378 18.81 2.68 9.92
C GLU A 378 18.27 1.27 10.22
N VAL A 379 17.48 0.74 9.30
CA VAL A 379 17.06 -0.68 9.33
C VAL A 379 18.30 -1.55 9.08
N GLU A 380 18.71 -2.29 10.10
CA GLU A 380 19.76 -3.31 9.91
C GLU A 380 19.20 -4.57 9.21
N PRO A 381 20.00 -5.30 8.41
CA PRO A 381 19.59 -6.60 7.88
C PRO A 381 19.29 -7.57 9.04
N GLU A 382 18.19 -8.29 8.96
CA GLU A 382 17.66 -9.15 10.02
C GLU A 382 18.67 -10.19 10.55
N LYS A 383 18.88 -10.19 11.86
CA LYS A 383 19.42 -11.35 12.63
C LYS A 383 18.26 -11.95 13.43
N THR A 384 17.99 -13.22 13.21
CA THR A 384 16.94 -14.02 13.88
C THR A 384 17.23 -14.22 15.36
N ALA A 385 16.25 -13.98 16.24
CA ALA A 385 16.33 -14.17 17.70
C ALA A 385 15.38 -15.29 18.21
N ALA A 386 15.86 -16.05 19.19
CA ALA A 386 15.23 -17.23 19.77
C ALA A 386 14.47 -16.94 21.08
N ALA A 387 13.50 -17.81 21.43
CA ALA A 387 12.56 -17.72 22.57
C ALA A 387 13.05 -18.45 23.84
N LEU A 388 12.57 -18.05 25.05
CA LEU A 388 12.85 -18.68 26.33
C LEU A 388 11.58 -18.83 27.22
N PRO A 389 11.54 -19.79 28.21
CA PRO A 389 10.33 -20.30 28.87
C PRO A 389 10.00 -19.81 30.30
N ASP A 390 8.76 -20.09 30.77
CA ASP A 390 8.03 -19.61 31.97
C ASP A 390 8.27 -20.33 33.30
N LYS A 391 7.94 -19.65 34.48
CA LYS A 391 7.60 -20.25 35.79
C LYS A 391 6.70 -19.34 36.68
N LYS A 392 5.83 -19.94 37.52
CA LYS A 392 4.62 -19.46 38.20
C LYS A 392 4.69 -19.15 39.72
N ALA A 393 3.77 -18.30 40.25
CA ALA A 393 3.40 -18.06 41.67
C ALA A 393 1.89 -17.69 41.84
N PRO A 394 1.23 -17.82 43.04
CA PRO A 394 -0.23 -18.02 43.21
C PRO A 394 -1.14 -16.77 43.40
N PRO A 395 -2.49 -16.90 43.26
CA PRO A 395 -3.43 -15.83 42.84
C PRO A 395 -4.46 -15.27 43.83
N ALA A 396 -5.09 -14.11 43.52
CA ALA A 396 -6.27 -13.51 44.15
C ALA A 396 -7.36 -13.18 43.11
N THR A 397 -8.65 -13.35 43.48
CA THR A 397 -9.78 -13.33 42.53
C THR A 397 -10.60 -12.05 42.62
N VAL A 398 -10.83 -11.37 41.47
CA VAL A 398 -11.77 -10.24 41.31
C VAL A 398 -12.99 -10.70 40.50
N ALA A 399 -13.99 -11.18 41.20
CA ALA A 399 -15.14 -11.90 40.61
C ALA A 399 -15.98 -11.09 39.64
N HIS A 400 -16.00 -9.73 39.72
CA HIS A 400 -16.92 -8.88 38.94
C HIS A 400 -16.61 -8.80 37.44
N LEU A 401 -15.35 -8.89 37.05
CA LEU A 401 -14.95 -8.92 35.64
C LEU A 401 -14.57 -10.34 35.17
N GLY A 402 -14.65 -11.34 36.04
CA GLY A 402 -14.20 -12.70 35.73
C GLY A 402 -12.68 -12.83 35.70
N LEU A 403 -11.96 -12.07 36.52
CA LEU A 403 -10.50 -12.06 36.59
C LEU A 403 -10.02 -12.56 37.96
N THR A 404 -9.02 -13.44 37.91
CA THR A 404 -8.21 -13.79 39.06
C THR A 404 -6.83 -13.21 38.87
N LEU A 405 -6.35 -12.40 39.81
CA LEU A 405 -5.14 -11.58 39.63
C LEU A 405 -4.16 -11.83 40.78
N SER A 406 -2.87 -11.66 40.46
CA SER A 406 -1.79 -11.59 41.45
C SER A 406 -0.90 -10.39 41.23
N ASP A 407 -0.26 -9.90 42.29
CA ASP A 407 0.75 -8.87 42.19
C ASP A 407 2.01 -9.43 41.54
N LEU A 408 2.68 -8.59 40.74
CA LEU A 408 3.96 -8.95 40.12
C LEU A 408 5.07 -8.91 41.16
N THR A 409 5.92 -9.94 41.21
CA THR A 409 7.18 -9.87 41.93
C THR A 409 8.16 -8.91 41.27
N ASP A 410 9.20 -8.50 42.01
CA ASP A 410 10.24 -7.61 41.44
C ASP A 410 11.00 -8.27 40.27
N GLU A 411 11.18 -9.60 40.35
CA GLU A 411 11.77 -10.39 39.27
C GLU A 411 10.86 -10.40 38.05
N GLN A 412 9.55 -10.63 38.23
CA GLN A 412 8.57 -10.64 37.15
C GLN A 412 8.44 -9.25 36.51
N ARG A 413 8.50 -8.17 37.31
CA ARG A 413 8.52 -6.79 36.77
C ARG A 413 9.76 -6.52 35.91
N LYS A 414 10.91 -6.99 36.36
CA LYS A 414 12.18 -6.86 35.59
C LYS A 414 12.15 -7.69 34.32
N GLU A 415 11.70 -8.96 34.40
CA GLU A 415 11.60 -9.87 33.26
C GLU A 415 10.60 -9.35 32.22
N ALA A 416 9.42 -8.94 32.66
CA ALA A 416 8.41 -8.34 31.80
C ALA A 416 8.71 -6.89 31.41
N ARG A 417 9.75 -6.25 31.98
CA ARG A 417 10.13 -4.85 31.72
C ARG A 417 8.96 -3.89 31.88
N VAL A 418 8.20 -4.05 32.95
CA VAL A 418 7.10 -3.16 33.31
C VAL A 418 7.40 -2.49 34.64
N ARG A 419 6.97 -1.25 34.79
CA ARG A 419 7.12 -0.48 36.05
C ARG A 419 6.07 -0.92 37.09
N SER A 420 4.88 -1.30 36.59
CA SER A 420 3.73 -1.63 37.39
C SER A 420 2.83 -2.62 36.62
N GLY A 421 1.88 -3.22 37.27
CA GLY A 421 0.91 -4.14 36.67
C GLY A 421 0.54 -5.26 37.59
N VAL A 422 -0.49 -6.00 37.20
CA VAL A 422 -0.94 -7.23 37.86
C VAL A 422 -1.01 -8.36 36.85
N ARG A 423 -0.79 -9.58 37.29
CA ARG A 423 -0.85 -10.76 36.47
C ARG A 423 -2.23 -11.38 36.51
N VAL A 424 -2.71 -11.85 35.38
CA VAL A 424 -3.93 -12.66 35.25
C VAL A 424 -3.58 -14.12 35.50
N ASP A 425 -4.12 -14.70 36.56
CA ASP A 425 -3.94 -16.10 36.87
C ASP A 425 -5.10 -16.95 36.35
N ALA A 426 -6.30 -16.34 36.20
CA ALA A 426 -7.42 -16.94 35.49
C ALA A 426 -8.34 -15.85 34.90
N ALA A 427 -8.94 -16.14 33.75
CA ALA A 427 -9.96 -15.32 33.14
C ALA A 427 -11.16 -16.20 32.80
N VAL A 428 -12.35 -15.79 33.26
CA VAL A 428 -13.62 -16.48 33.01
C VAL A 428 -14.67 -15.49 32.51
N ASP A 429 -15.81 -15.97 32.03
CA ASP A 429 -16.99 -15.17 31.67
C ASP A 429 -16.68 -14.00 30.71
N ALA A 430 -16.89 -12.77 31.18
CA ALA A 430 -16.73 -11.56 30.39
C ALA A 430 -15.27 -11.32 29.99
N ALA A 431 -14.30 -11.57 30.86
CA ALA A 431 -12.89 -11.43 30.57
C ALA A 431 -12.41 -12.45 29.54
N ALA A 432 -12.81 -13.71 29.67
CA ALA A 432 -12.46 -14.75 28.72
C ALA A 432 -13.07 -14.48 27.32
N ARG A 433 -14.36 -14.06 27.26
CA ARG A 433 -15.02 -13.65 26.01
C ARG A 433 -14.35 -12.45 25.36
N ALA A 434 -13.80 -11.53 26.14
CA ALA A 434 -13.04 -10.38 25.66
C ALA A 434 -11.62 -10.75 25.16
N GLY A 435 -11.17 -11.99 25.40
CA GLY A 435 -9.87 -12.48 24.94
C GLY A 435 -8.74 -12.32 25.95
N VAL A 436 -9.02 -11.99 27.22
CA VAL A 436 -8.04 -12.04 28.31
C VAL A 436 -7.71 -13.50 28.61
N ARG A 437 -6.44 -13.80 28.87
CA ARG A 437 -5.93 -15.16 29.11
C ARG A 437 -5.06 -15.22 30.36
N GLU A 438 -4.92 -16.40 30.90
CA GLU A 438 -3.93 -16.69 31.94
C GLU A 438 -2.53 -16.28 31.46
N GLY A 439 -1.76 -15.63 32.33
CA GLY A 439 -0.43 -15.13 32.03
C GLY A 439 -0.38 -13.71 31.44
N ASP A 440 -1.51 -13.11 31.07
CA ASP A 440 -1.53 -11.70 30.66
C ASP A 440 -1.18 -10.80 31.86
N LEU A 441 -0.53 -9.65 31.56
CA LEU A 441 -0.29 -8.62 32.57
C LEU A 441 -1.22 -7.44 32.28
N ILE A 442 -1.99 -7.01 33.27
CA ILE A 442 -2.83 -5.81 33.15
C ILE A 442 -2.02 -4.62 33.65
N LEU A 443 -1.75 -3.67 32.75
CA LEU A 443 -0.94 -2.48 33.00
C LEU A 443 -1.78 -1.24 33.33
N ALA A 444 -2.97 -1.15 32.74
CA ALA A 444 -3.90 -0.04 32.96
C ALA A 444 -5.35 -0.48 32.77
N ILE A 445 -6.27 0.24 33.42
CA ILE A 445 -7.71 0.12 33.26
C ILE A 445 -8.31 1.51 33.07
N ALA A 446 -9.09 1.72 31.99
CA ALA A 446 -9.72 3.00 31.66
C ALA A 446 -8.77 4.21 31.82
N ASN A 447 -7.56 4.14 31.25
CA ASN A 447 -6.46 5.13 31.35
C ASN A 447 -5.77 5.26 32.72
N ALA A 448 -6.22 4.57 33.75
CA ALA A 448 -5.57 4.58 35.06
C ALA A 448 -4.54 3.44 35.16
N GLU A 449 -3.32 3.77 35.61
CA GLU A 449 -2.25 2.80 35.79
C GLU A 449 -2.60 1.84 36.93
N VAL A 450 -2.32 0.56 36.74
CA VAL A 450 -2.53 -0.48 37.76
C VAL A 450 -1.19 -0.78 38.44
N ALA A 451 -1.07 -0.44 39.72
CA ALA A 451 0.16 -0.68 40.46
C ALA A 451 0.14 -2.00 41.24
N SER A 452 -1.04 -2.46 41.67
CA SER A 452 -1.25 -3.67 42.47
C SER A 452 -2.69 -4.19 42.30
N VAL A 453 -2.95 -5.41 42.75
CA VAL A 453 -4.31 -5.98 42.79
C VAL A 453 -5.27 -5.08 43.56
N GLN A 454 -4.84 -4.55 44.70
CA GLN A 454 -5.65 -3.63 45.52
C GLN A 454 -5.97 -2.33 44.73
N SER A 455 -5.01 -1.78 43.98
CA SER A 455 -5.26 -0.60 43.13
C SER A 455 -6.21 -0.90 41.98
N PHE A 456 -6.12 -2.08 41.40
CA PHE A 456 -7.02 -2.55 40.35
C PHE A 456 -8.46 -2.64 40.86
N GLU A 457 -8.68 -3.28 42.04
CA GLU A 457 -10.00 -3.39 42.69
C GLU A 457 -10.60 -2.01 42.99
N ALA A 458 -9.80 -1.09 43.54
CA ALA A 458 -10.23 0.27 43.82
C ALA A 458 -10.62 1.06 42.53
N LEU A 459 -9.92 0.82 41.43
CA LEU A 459 -10.25 1.42 40.14
C LEU A 459 -11.53 0.82 39.58
N VAL A 460 -11.69 -0.51 39.60
CA VAL A 460 -12.91 -1.19 39.14
C VAL A 460 -14.15 -0.75 39.94
N ALA A 461 -14.01 -0.55 41.24
CA ALA A 461 -15.12 -0.08 42.08
C ALA A 461 -15.66 1.31 41.73
N ARG A 462 -14.84 2.14 41.04
CA ARG A 462 -15.21 3.50 40.60
C ARG A 462 -15.78 3.54 39.18
N LEU A 463 -15.69 2.44 38.44
CA LEU A 463 -16.19 2.38 37.09
C LEU A 463 -17.70 2.18 37.02
N ASP A 464 -18.31 2.73 35.99
CA ASP A 464 -19.71 2.49 35.65
C ASP A 464 -19.87 1.05 35.16
N LYS A 465 -20.57 0.25 35.94
CA LYS A 465 -20.77 -1.19 35.68
C LYS A 465 -21.56 -1.49 34.40
N THR A 466 -22.19 -0.49 33.82
CA THR A 466 -23.00 -0.62 32.58
C THR A 466 -22.18 -0.32 31.31
N LYS A 467 -20.99 0.28 31.44
CA LYS A 467 -20.17 0.69 30.30
C LYS A 467 -19.05 -0.31 30.01
N PRO A 468 -18.64 -0.44 28.74
CA PRO A 468 -17.45 -1.21 28.39
C PRO A 468 -16.20 -0.67 29.09
N VAL A 469 -15.35 -1.56 29.55
CA VAL A 469 -14.11 -1.23 30.26
C VAL A 469 -12.93 -1.70 29.42
N SER A 470 -12.01 -0.80 29.09
CA SER A 470 -10.78 -1.15 28.40
C SER A 470 -9.64 -1.42 29.35
N LEU A 471 -9.04 -2.58 29.18
CA LEU A 471 -7.81 -2.98 29.85
C LEU A 471 -6.65 -2.87 28.86
N LEU A 472 -5.55 -2.24 29.25
CA LEU A 472 -4.28 -2.41 28.58
C LEU A 472 -3.63 -3.67 29.13
N ILE A 473 -3.61 -4.71 28.33
CA ILE A 473 -2.94 -5.98 28.69
C ILE A 473 -1.62 -6.11 27.95
N ARG A 474 -0.67 -6.80 28.58
CA ARG A 474 0.56 -7.25 27.93
C ARG A 474 0.61 -8.76 27.91
N ARG A 475 0.90 -9.33 26.75
CA ARG A 475 1.08 -10.77 26.53
C ARG A 475 2.46 -11.00 25.91
N GLY A 476 3.39 -11.57 26.69
CA GLY A 476 4.80 -11.63 26.26
C GLY A 476 5.37 -10.23 26.01
N ASN A 477 5.85 -9.98 24.80
CA ASN A 477 6.43 -8.69 24.43
C ASN A 477 5.44 -7.72 23.75
N ALA A 478 4.18 -8.11 23.57
CA ALA A 478 3.16 -7.28 22.91
C ALA A 478 2.14 -6.76 23.93
N ALA A 479 1.78 -5.47 23.82
CA ALA A 479 0.66 -4.88 24.54
C ALA A 479 -0.54 -4.66 23.62
N ASP A 480 -1.74 -4.82 24.15
CA ASP A 480 -2.99 -4.65 23.42
C ASP A 480 -4.10 -4.11 24.34
N PHE A 481 -5.10 -3.43 23.76
CA PHE A 481 -6.29 -3.06 24.48
C PHE A 481 -7.36 -4.14 24.33
N VAL A 482 -7.86 -4.62 25.45
CA VAL A 482 -8.99 -5.55 25.50
C VAL A 482 -10.17 -4.85 26.16
N THR A 483 -11.31 -4.84 25.49
CA THR A 483 -12.52 -4.21 26.01
C THR A 483 -13.46 -5.27 26.58
N ILE A 484 -13.64 -5.26 27.91
CA ILE A 484 -14.60 -6.11 28.59
C ILE A 484 -15.96 -5.41 28.57
N ARG A 485 -16.96 -6.07 28.02
CA ARG A 485 -18.36 -5.61 28.05
C ARG A 485 -19.06 -6.30 29.20
N PRO A 486 -19.76 -5.55 30.09
CA PRO A 486 -20.58 -6.15 31.14
C PRO A 486 -21.58 -7.14 30.52
N ALA A 487 -21.89 -8.20 31.24
CA ALA A 487 -23.01 -9.06 30.85
C ALA A 487 -24.31 -8.25 30.97
N PRO A 488 -25.26 -8.43 30.01
CA PRO A 488 -26.55 -7.76 30.03
C PRO A 488 -27.37 -8.11 31.29
#